data_e18de0e39789f4f723e1634fce03cd10
#
_entry.id   e18de0e39789f4f723e1634fce03cd10
#
_cell.length_a   1.000
_cell.length_b   1.000
_cell.length_c   1.000
_cell.angle_alpha   90.00
_cell.angle_beta   90.00
_cell.angle_gamma   90.00
#
_symmetry.space_group_name_H-M   'P 1'
#
loop_
_entity.id
_entity.type
_entity.pdbx_description
1 polymer ?
#
loop_
_entity_poly.entity_id
_entity_poly.type
_entity_poly.pdbx_seq_one_letter_code
_entity_poly.pdbx_strand_id
1 'polypeptide(L)'
;MTHYSRLCKIVIDVPQEVHGEELSFWQEATGQEMVQAEKYPEYHGTELPGQEVGLLIQRIGGGQSRIHVDIHTDDLDAEISRLEALGAKREFKAHEWWVMSDPAGLLFCVIPDRPGSLHDKNAHRWD
;
A
#
# COMPACT_ATOMS: atom_id res chain seq x y z
N MET A 1 -9.17 15.55 16.39
CA MET A 1 -9.57 15.82 14.99
C MET A 1 -9.92 14.53 14.29
N THR A 2 -10.96 14.59 13.50
CA THR A 2 -11.45 13.40 12.78
C THR A 2 -10.61 13.14 11.54
N HIS A 3 -10.26 11.90 11.31
CA HIS A 3 -9.68 11.48 10.05
C HIS A 3 -10.11 10.06 9.72
N TYR A 4 -9.86 9.66 8.47
CA TYR A 4 -10.20 8.33 7.97
C TYR A 4 -8.94 7.59 7.57
N SER A 5 -8.98 6.28 7.71
CA SER A 5 -7.98 5.41 7.11
C SER A 5 -8.57 4.03 6.78
N ARG A 6 -7.91 3.33 5.86
CA ARG A 6 -8.29 1.97 5.50
C ARG A 6 -7.08 1.19 5.01
N LEU A 7 -7.08 -0.12 5.26
CA LEU A 7 -6.16 -1.01 4.57
C LEU A 7 -6.60 -1.06 3.10
N CYS A 8 -5.73 -0.64 2.20
CA CYS A 8 -6.12 -0.40 0.81
C CYS A 8 -5.52 -1.40 -0.17
N LYS A 9 -4.28 -1.82 0.03
CA LYS A 9 -3.58 -2.65 -0.94
C LYS A 9 -2.71 -3.70 -0.29
N ILE A 10 -2.59 -4.82 -0.98
CA ILE A 10 -1.56 -5.82 -0.75
C ILE A 10 -0.51 -5.61 -1.84
N VAL A 11 0.75 -5.48 -1.48
CA VAL A 11 1.82 -5.19 -2.42
C VAL A 11 2.85 -6.31 -2.41
N ILE A 12 3.13 -6.86 -3.58
CA ILE A 12 4.16 -7.87 -3.76
C ILE A 12 5.39 -7.15 -4.32
N ASP A 13 6.44 -7.08 -3.54
CA ASP A 13 7.70 -6.46 -3.93
C ASP A 13 8.60 -7.49 -4.56
N VAL A 14 9.07 -7.22 -5.78
CA VAL A 14 9.92 -8.16 -6.51
C VAL A 14 11.14 -7.46 -7.12
N PRO A 15 12.30 -8.13 -7.14
CA PRO A 15 13.48 -7.61 -7.82
C PRO A 15 13.24 -7.44 -9.31
N GLN A 16 13.97 -6.54 -9.91
CA GLN A 16 13.81 -6.22 -11.33
C GLN A 16 13.97 -7.43 -12.24
N GLU A 17 14.88 -8.35 -11.92
CA GLU A 17 15.20 -9.51 -12.76
C GLU A 17 14.03 -10.47 -12.94
N VAL A 18 13.12 -10.52 -11.96
CA VAL A 18 11.96 -11.43 -12.00
C VAL A 18 10.63 -10.69 -12.13
N HIS A 19 10.67 -9.36 -12.27
CA HIS A 19 9.45 -8.55 -12.29
C HIS A 19 8.49 -8.97 -13.41
N GLY A 20 9.01 -9.20 -14.61
CA GLY A 20 8.17 -9.61 -15.74
C GLY A 20 7.50 -10.96 -15.54
N GLU A 21 8.24 -11.91 -14.98
CA GLU A 21 7.71 -13.25 -14.70
C GLU A 21 6.65 -13.21 -13.61
N GLU A 22 6.89 -12.42 -12.54
CA GLU A 22 5.93 -12.26 -11.45
C GLU A 22 4.65 -11.59 -11.94
N LEU A 23 4.81 -10.55 -12.77
CA LEU A 23 3.66 -9.85 -13.33
C LEU A 23 2.78 -10.80 -14.15
N SER A 24 3.40 -11.58 -15.04
CA SER A 24 2.68 -12.57 -15.85
C SER A 24 2.01 -13.63 -14.98
N PHE A 25 2.72 -14.14 -13.98
CA PHE A 25 2.17 -15.14 -13.08
C PHE A 25 0.92 -14.65 -12.37
N TRP A 26 0.98 -13.46 -11.76
CA TRP A 26 -0.16 -12.96 -10.99
C TRP A 26 -1.32 -12.51 -11.87
N GLN A 27 -1.06 -12.04 -13.09
CA GLN A 27 -2.14 -11.78 -14.05
C GLN A 27 -2.89 -13.06 -14.41
N GLU A 28 -2.17 -14.14 -14.66
CA GLU A 28 -2.82 -15.42 -14.98
C GLU A 28 -3.47 -16.06 -13.75
N ALA A 29 -2.80 -16.01 -12.59
CA ALA A 29 -3.33 -16.59 -11.37
C ALA A 29 -4.61 -15.93 -10.90
N THR A 30 -4.72 -14.60 -11.07
CA THR A 30 -5.89 -13.83 -10.62
C THR A 30 -6.94 -13.65 -11.71
N GLY A 31 -6.57 -13.86 -12.98
CA GLY A 31 -7.44 -13.55 -14.11
C GLY A 31 -7.63 -12.06 -14.33
N GLN A 32 -6.74 -11.23 -13.78
CA GLN A 32 -6.84 -9.77 -13.87
C GLN A 32 -5.65 -9.20 -14.62
N GLU A 33 -5.90 -8.23 -15.50
CA GLU A 33 -4.84 -7.46 -16.11
C GLU A 33 -4.31 -6.45 -15.10
N MET A 34 -2.99 -6.38 -14.96
CA MET A 34 -2.36 -5.42 -14.07
C MET A 34 -1.86 -4.22 -14.85
N VAL A 35 -2.37 -3.04 -14.50
CA VAL A 35 -2.13 -1.79 -15.22
C VAL A 35 -0.99 -1.05 -14.58
N GLN A 36 -0.05 -0.59 -15.41
CA GLN A 36 1.08 0.21 -14.94
C GLN A 36 0.59 1.58 -14.47
N ALA A 37 1.05 2.00 -13.30
CA ALA A 37 0.73 3.32 -12.77
C ALA A 37 1.48 4.40 -13.57
N GLU A 38 0.78 5.47 -13.92
CA GLU A 38 1.39 6.55 -14.71
C GLU A 38 2.49 7.28 -13.94
N LYS A 39 2.21 7.62 -12.69
CA LYS A 39 3.12 8.43 -11.87
C LYS A 39 4.31 7.62 -11.37
N TYR A 40 4.12 6.32 -11.15
CA TYR A 40 5.15 5.44 -10.60
C TYR A 40 5.23 4.17 -11.44
N PRO A 41 6.05 4.18 -12.50
CA PRO A 41 6.07 3.05 -13.46
C PRO A 41 6.56 1.72 -12.88
N GLU A 42 7.17 1.73 -11.70
CA GLU A 42 7.55 0.50 -10.99
C GLU A 42 6.35 -0.25 -10.40
N TYR A 43 5.18 0.35 -10.40
CA TYR A 43 3.97 -0.27 -9.86
C TYR A 43 3.04 -0.74 -10.97
N HIS A 44 2.54 -1.95 -10.82
CA HIS A 44 1.47 -2.51 -11.65
C HIS A 44 0.40 -3.05 -10.72
N GLY A 45 -0.85 -2.73 -10.96
CA GLY A 45 -1.90 -3.10 -10.04
C GLY A 45 -3.26 -3.32 -10.65
N THR A 46 -4.12 -3.90 -9.87
CA THR A 46 -5.53 -4.13 -10.20
C THR A 46 -6.37 -4.09 -8.94
N GLU A 47 -7.64 -3.78 -9.10
CA GLU A 47 -8.64 -3.98 -8.05
C GLU A 47 -9.10 -5.43 -8.11
N LEU A 48 -9.19 -6.08 -6.96
CA LEU A 48 -9.67 -7.46 -6.89
C LEU A 48 -11.20 -7.46 -6.90
N PRO A 49 -11.85 -8.14 -7.85
CA PRO A 49 -13.31 -8.14 -7.94
C PRO A 49 -13.97 -8.63 -6.65
N GLY A 50 -15.00 -7.91 -6.20
CA GLY A 50 -15.71 -8.23 -4.96
C GLY A 50 -14.96 -7.90 -3.69
N GLN A 51 -13.78 -7.33 -3.79
CA GLN A 51 -12.96 -6.90 -2.65
C GLN A 51 -12.77 -5.40 -2.70
N GLU A 52 -12.59 -4.80 -1.52
CA GLU A 52 -12.28 -3.37 -1.44
C GLU A 52 -10.77 -3.13 -1.33
N VAL A 53 -9.99 -4.09 -1.74
CA VAL A 53 -8.52 -4.09 -1.64
C VAL A 53 -7.93 -4.30 -3.03
N GLY A 54 -6.93 -3.52 -3.38
CA GLY A 54 -6.18 -3.71 -4.62
C GLY A 54 -4.97 -4.62 -4.41
N LEU A 55 -4.50 -5.20 -5.50
CA LEU A 55 -3.25 -5.96 -5.53
C LEU A 55 -2.25 -5.19 -6.38
N LEU A 56 -1.07 -4.95 -5.83
CA LEU A 56 0.01 -4.27 -6.51
C LEU A 56 1.22 -5.17 -6.63
N ILE A 57 1.93 -5.07 -7.75
CA ILE A 57 3.26 -5.65 -7.89
C ILE A 57 4.23 -4.50 -8.07
N GLN A 58 5.20 -4.40 -7.16
CA GLN A 58 6.19 -3.34 -7.17
C GLN A 58 7.56 -3.90 -7.52
N ARG A 59 8.20 -3.29 -8.51
CA ARG A 59 9.60 -3.56 -8.81
C ARG A 59 10.48 -2.82 -7.81
N ILE A 60 11.33 -3.56 -7.09
CA ILE A 60 12.28 -2.98 -6.14
C ILE A 60 13.69 -3.06 -6.72
N GLY A 61 14.60 -2.23 -6.18
CA GLY A 61 15.96 -2.14 -6.67
C GLY A 61 16.83 -3.33 -6.34
N GLY A 62 16.50 -4.10 -5.30
CA GLY A 62 17.28 -5.25 -4.88
C GLY A 62 16.63 -5.93 -3.68
N GLY A 63 17.26 -7.01 -3.22
CA GLY A 63 16.77 -7.79 -2.10
C GLY A 63 15.85 -8.91 -2.52
N GLN A 64 15.22 -9.54 -1.54
CA GLN A 64 14.32 -10.66 -1.76
C GLN A 64 12.90 -10.17 -1.98
N SER A 65 12.11 -10.98 -2.70
CA SER A 65 10.68 -10.76 -2.84
C SER A 65 10.02 -10.78 -1.46
N ARG A 66 9.03 -9.92 -1.27
CA ARG A 66 8.32 -9.79 0.00
C ARG A 66 6.93 -9.23 -0.23
N ILE A 67 6.11 -9.27 0.79
CA ILE A 67 4.78 -8.69 0.77
C ILE A 67 4.71 -7.60 1.83
N HIS A 68 4.11 -6.46 1.49
CA HIS A 68 3.74 -5.46 2.48
C HIS A 68 2.32 -4.98 2.21
N VAL A 69 1.74 -4.25 3.14
CA VAL A 69 0.41 -3.69 2.98
C VAL A 69 0.46 -2.18 3.01
N ASP A 70 -0.51 -1.54 2.36
CA ASP A 70 -0.66 -0.09 2.35
C ASP A 70 -1.92 0.31 3.10
N ILE A 71 -1.77 1.27 4.02
CA ILE A 71 -2.87 1.97 4.66
C ILE A 71 -3.01 3.33 3.97
N HIS A 72 -4.19 3.65 3.48
CA HIS A 72 -4.48 4.97 2.93
C HIS A 72 -5.20 5.81 3.97
N THR A 73 -4.92 7.11 3.99
CA THR A 73 -5.51 8.03 4.95
C THR A 73 -5.73 9.40 4.30
N ASP A 74 -6.71 10.13 4.79
CA ASP A 74 -6.93 11.52 4.37
C ASP A 74 -6.19 12.54 5.25
N ASP A 75 -5.48 12.06 6.28
CA ASP A 75 -4.64 12.92 7.15
C ASP A 75 -3.41 12.12 7.57
N LEU A 76 -2.33 12.31 6.85
CA LEU A 76 -1.12 11.53 7.03
C LEU A 76 -0.54 11.69 8.44
N ASP A 77 -0.42 12.93 8.92
CA ASP A 77 0.17 13.18 10.24
C ASP A 77 -0.67 12.59 11.36
N ALA A 78 -1.99 12.72 11.29
CA ALA A 78 -2.90 12.16 12.28
C ALA A 78 -2.84 10.65 12.30
N GLU A 79 -2.83 10.01 11.14
CA GLU A 79 -2.76 8.56 11.05
C GLU A 79 -1.42 8.02 11.56
N ILE A 80 -0.31 8.65 11.20
CA ILE A 80 1.00 8.24 11.70
C ILE A 80 1.05 8.35 13.22
N SER A 81 0.56 9.46 13.79
CA SER A 81 0.51 9.63 15.24
C SER A 81 -0.33 8.55 15.92
N ARG A 82 -1.48 8.22 15.32
CA ARG A 82 -2.34 7.15 15.84
C ARG A 82 -1.61 5.80 15.83
N LEU A 83 -0.94 5.48 14.74
CA LEU A 83 -0.22 4.20 14.60
C LEU A 83 0.99 4.13 15.53
N GLU A 84 1.69 5.24 15.71
CA GLU A 84 2.81 5.31 16.66
C GLU A 84 2.33 5.06 18.10
N ALA A 85 1.17 5.58 18.46
CA ALA A 85 0.58 5.31 19.77
C ALA A 85 0.23 3.84 19.96
N LEU A 86 0.00 3.09 18.87
CA LEU A 86 -0.26 1.64 18.91
C LEU A 86 1.03 0.81 18.89
N GLY A 87 2.21 1.43 18.74
CA GLY A 87 3.49 0.74 18.76
C GLY A 87 4.23 0.68 17.43
N ALA A 88 3.71 1.30 16.38
CA ALA A 88 4.44 1.39 15.12
C ALA A 88 5.58 2.38 15.20
N LYS A 89 6.55 2.24 14.29
CA LYS A 89 7.70 3.14 14.22
C LYS A 89 7.86 3.67 12.80
N ARG A 90 8.28 4.93 12.68
CA ARG A 90 8.65 5.49 11.38
C ARG A 90 10.00 4.92 10.98
N GLU A 91 10.08 4.42 9.75
CA GLU A 91 11.35 3.92 9.22
C GLU A 91 11.98 4.92 8.26
N PHE A 92 11.28 5.27 7.18
CA PHE A 92 11.78 6.29 6.26
C PHE A 92 10.63 6.82 5.39
N LYS A 93 10.86 7.99 4.81
CA LYS A 93 9.89 8.59 3.89
C LYS A 93 10.22 8.17 2.45
N ALA A 94 9.19 7.70 1.72
CA ALA A 94 9.30 7.32 0.32
C ALA A 94 8.28 8.16 -0.47
N HIS A 95 8.75 8.96 -1.43
CA HIS A 95 7.88 9.86 -2.18
C HIS A 95 7.06 10.76 -1.24
N GLU A 96 5.73 10.63 -1.26
CA GLU A 96 4.82 11.44 -0.45
C GLU A 96 4.31 10.71 0.79
N TRP A 97 4.76 9.48 1.01
CA TRP A 97 4.24 8.63 2.09
C TRP A 97 5.35 8.14 3.02
N TRP A 98 4.94 7.52 4.11
CA TRP A 98 5.86 6.97 5.08
C TRP A 98 5.87 5.45 5.04
N VAL A 99 7.07 4.88 5.09
CA VAL A 99 7.26 3.46 5.39
C VAL A 99 7.43 3.36 6.90
N MET A 100 6.63 2.50 7.51
CA MET A 100 6.63 2.26 8.95
C MET A 100 6.87 0.79 9.22
N SER A 101 7.16 0.46 10.47
CA SER A 101 7.20 -0.93 10.92
C SER A 101 6.19 -1.13 12.04
N ASP A 102 5.56 -2.31 12.05
CA ASP A 102 4.65 -2.68 13.12
C ASP A 102 5.44 -3.20 14.34
N PRO A 103 4.79 -3.53 15.47
CA PRO A 103 5.51 -3.98 16.65
C PRO A 103 6.39 -5.21 16.45
N ALA A 104 6.09 -6.05 15.48
CA ALA A 104 6.89 -7.24 15.16
C ALA A 104 7.98 -6.95 14.12
N GLY A 105 8.05 -5.73 13.59
CA GLY A 105 9.04 -5.34 12.59
C GLY A 105 8.57 -5.50 11.14
N LEU A 106 7.30 -5.83 10.90
CA LEU A 106 6.76 -5.91 9.54
C LEU A 106 6.64 -4.51 8.95
N LEU A 107 7.19 -4.32 7.76
CA LEU A 107 7.09 -3.04 7.06
C LEU A 107 5.71 -2.88 6.43
N PHE A 108 5.20 -1.65 6.47
CA PHE A 108 3.98 -1.26 5.78
C PHE A 108 4.07 0.23 5.41
N CYS A 109 3.22 0.66 4.47
CA CYS A 109 3.22 2.04 4.03
C CYS A 109 1.94 2.75 4.47
N VAL A 110 2.08 4.04 4.81
CA VAL A 110 0.95 4.92 5.10
C VAL A 110 0.94 6.00 4.04
N ILE A 111 -0.10 6.02 3.22
CA ILE A 111 -0.17 6.78 1.98
C ILE A 111 -1.30 7.80 2.07
N PRO A 112 -1.02 9.09 1.78
CA PRO A 112 -2.07 10.10 1.76
C PRO A 112 -2.97 9.93 0.54
N ASP A 113 -4.27 9.99 0.76
CA ASP A 113 -5.27 9.98 -0.29
C ASP A 113 -5.77 11.39 -0.55
N ARG A 114 -6.47 11.57 -1.67
CA ARG A 114 -7.05 12.85 -2.00
C ARG A 114 -8.12 13.23 -0.98
N PRO A 115 -8.20 14.52 -0.59
CA PRO A 115 -9.26 14.97 0.30
C PRO A 115 -10.64 14.58 -0.25
N GLY A 116 -11.49 14.05 0.63
CA GLY A 116 -12.85 13.68 0.28
C GLY A 116 -13.01 12.29 -0.33
N SER A 117 -11.92 11.57 -0.61
CA SER A 117 -12.00 10.22 -1.19
C SER A 117 -12.35 9.15 -0.16
N LEU A 118 -12.04 9.39 1.12
CA LEU A 118 -12.37 8.47 2.21
C LEU A 118 -13.56 8.99 3.00
N HIS A 119 -14.48 8.08 3.35
CA HIS A 119 -15.71 8.40 4.06
C HIS A 119 -16.21 7.16 4.83
N ASP A 120 -17.31 7.33 5.56
CA ASP A 120 -17.83 6.27 6.44
C ASP A 120 -18.12 4.94 5.75
N LYS A 121 -18.35 4.96 4.43
CA LYS A 121 -18.71 3.74 3.69
C LYS A 121 -17.50 2.96 3.20
N ASN A 122 -16.33 3.59 3.10
CA ASN A 122 -15.15 2.91 2.54
C ASN A 122 -13.92 2.94 3.45
N ALA A 123 -14.04 3.55 4.63
CA ALA A 123 -12.91 3.67 5.54
C ALA A 123 -13.40 3.73 6.98
N HIS A 124 -12.47 3.56 7.91
CA HIS A 124 -12.76 3.72 9.33
C HIS A 124 -12.51 5.18 9.75
N ARG A 125 -13.43 5.72 10.52
CA ARG A 125 -13.34 7.07 11.06
C ARG A 125 -12.70 7.06 12.44
N TRP A 126 -11.71 7.92 12.63
CA TRP A 126 -11.00 8.08 13.90
C TRP A 126 -11.26 9.49 14.42
N ASP A 127 -11.67 9.60 15.67
CA ASP A 127 -11.95 10.89 16.31
C ASP A 127 -10.85 11.34 17.25
#